data_625f1726277c325e833e2a9a90a7bb88
#
_entry.id   625f1726277c325e833e2a9a90a7bb88
#
_cell.length_a   1.000
_cell.length_b   1.000
_cell.length_c   1.000
_cell.angle_alpha   90.00
_cell.angle_beta   90.00
_cell.angle_gamma   90.00
#
_symmetry.space_group_name_H-M   'P 1'
#
loop_
_entity.id
_entity.type
_entity.pdbx_description
1 polymer ?
#
loop_
_entity_poly.entity_id
_entity_poly.type
_entity_poly.pdbx_seq_one_letter_code
_entity_poly.pdbx_strand_id
1 'polypeptide(L)'
;MKVLAAMSGGVDSAVAAARMVEAGHEVVGVHLALSRMPGTLRTGSRGCCTVEDSMDAQRAANIIGIPYYVWDFSERFKLDVVDDFIAEYAAGRTPNPCMRCNERIKFAALLEKALDLGFDAVATGHYATIVTDADGNRELHRASAWAKDQSYVLGVLTQDQLAHSMFPLGATPSKAEVRAEAAERGFSVANKPDSYDICFIPDGDTRGWLAERVPPATGDILDRDGNTLGRHEGAAAFTVGQRKGLQIGTPAADGKPRFVLEVRPISNTVVVGPKEALAIKEIAGTTFTWCGVAPAHPEIAFDCDVQIRAHADPVPAVARVVSIAAGSSAETSASHGTGATTELVIIPAEPLTGVAPGQTAVVYLGTRVLGQCTIDRTVSAVASAVASPVESAPVSVVDSAAAVDA
;
A
#
# COMPACT_ATOMS: atom_id res chain seq x y z
N MET A 1 -29.43 -0.83 12.77
CA MET A 1 -28.58 0.17 12.09
C MET A 1 -28.91 0.14 10.60
N LYS A 2 -28.73 1.25 9.91
CA LYS A 2 -28.73 1.29 8.45
C LYS A 2 -27.32 1.05 7.94
N VAL A 3 -27.12 -0.02 7.20
CA VAL A 3 -25.78 -0.44 6.73
C VAL A 3 -25.73 -0.40 5.21
N LEU A 4 -24.70 0.26 4.68
CA LEU A 4 -24.37 0.23 3.27
C LEU A 4 -23.40 -0.92 3.00
N ALA A 5 -23.82 -1.96 2.27
CA ALA A 5 -22.97 -3.09 1.92
C ALA A 5 -22.26 -2.85 0.58
N ALA A 6 -20.94 -2.74 0.59
CA ALA A 6 -20.14 -2.60 -0.62
C ALA A 6 -20.01 -3.96 -1.33
N MET A 7 -20.69 -4.09 -2.47
CA MET A 7 -20.81 -5.35 -3.22
C MET A 7 -19.99 -5.30 -4.51
N SER A 8 -18.84 -5.97 -4.51
CA SER A 8 -17.92 -5.99 -5.65
C SER A 8 -18.30 -6.99 -6.76
N GLY A 9 -19.34 -7.80 -6.55
CA GLY A 9 -19.68 -8.92 -7.44
C GLY A 9 -18.84 -10.19 -7.18
N GLY A 10 -18.10 -10.24 -6.09
CA GLY A 10 -17.41 -11.43 -5.59
C GLY A 10 -18.19 -12.12 -4.46
N VAL A 11 -17.81 -13.38 -4.19
CA VAL A 11 -18.45 -14.22 -3.17
C VAL A 11 -18.39 -13.60 -1.77
N ASP A 12 -17.26 -12.97 -1.40
CA ASP A 12 -17.04 -12.39 -0.07
C ASP A 12 -18.01 -11.25 0.22
N SER A 13 -18.16 -10.33 -0.72
CA SER A 13 -19.06 -9.18 -0.56
C SER A 13 -20.52 -9.58 -0.53
N ALA A 14 -20.90 -10.64 -1.27
CA ALA A 14 -22.26 -11.17 -1.26
C ALA A 14 -22.61 -11.81 0.10
N VAL A 15 -21.71 -12.66 0.63
CA VAL A 15 -21.89 -13.27 1.95
C VAL A 15 -21.87 -12.23 3.07
N ALA A 16 -20.96 -11.24 2.97
CA ALA A 16 -20.93 -10.14 3.95
C ALA A 16 -22.24 -9.38 4.00
N ALA A 17 -22.84 -9.05 2.86
CA ALA A 17 -24.15 -8.37 2.81
C ALA A 17 -25.26 -9.24 3.40
N ALA A 18 -25.31 -10.53 3.11
CA ALA A 18 -26.29 -11.47 3.65
C ALA A 18 -26.21 -11.56 5.18
N ARG A 19 -24.98 -11.66 5.73
CA ARG A 19 -24.76 -11.71 7.19
C ARG A 19 -25.23 -10.42 7.90
N MET A 20 -25.12 -9.26 7.24
CA MET A 20 -25.63 -8.01 7.80
C MET A 20 -27.17 -8.01 7.91
N VAL A 21 -27.86 -8.56 6.92
CA VAL A 21 -29.33 -8.73 6.98
C VAL A 21 -29.71 -9.68 8.11
N GLU A 22 -29.03 -10.83 8.23
CA GLU A 22 -29.27 -11.81 9.29
C GLU A 22 -28.98 -11.27 10.70
N ALA A 23 -28.02 -10.35 10.82
CA ALA A 23 -27.75 -9.64 12.05
C ALA A 23 -28.83 -8.59 12.40
N GLY A 24 -29.90 -8.47 11.58
CA GLY A 24 -31.02 -7.58 11.82
C GLY A 24 -30.79 -6.12 11.43
N HIS A 25 -29.84 -5.85 10.55
CA HIS A 25 -29.60 -4.50 10.02
C HIS A 25 -30.52 -4.20 8.82
N GLU A 26 -30.86 -2.94 8.63
CA GLU A 26 -31.44 -2.43 7.38
C GLU A 26 -30.29 -2.24 6.37
N VAL A 27 -30.24 -3.09 5.34
CA VAL A 27 -29.09 -3.16 4.43
C VAL A 27 -29.46 -2.66 3.03
N VAL A 28 -28.57 -1.86 2.45
CA VAL A 28 -28.62 -1.45 1.05
C VAL A 28 -27.32 -1.86 0.38
N GLY A 29 -27.40 -2.55 -0.74
CA GLY A 29 -26.23 -2.93 -1.54
C GLY A 29 -25.78 -1.81 -2.46
N VAL A 30 -24.47 -1.59 -2.55
CA VAL A 30 -23.88 -0.67 -3.51
C VAL A 30 -22.71 -1.30 -4.25
N HIS A 31 -22.69 -1.16 -5.57
CA HIS A 31 -21.52 -1.46 -6.40
C HIS A 31 -20.81 -0.17 -6.78
N LEU A 32 -19.49 -0.15 -6.64
CA LEU A 32 -18.67 0.99 -7.03
C LEU A 32 -18.19 0.79 -8.47
N ALA A 33 -18.68 1.59 -9.41
CA ALA A 33 -18.13 1.64 -10.75
C ALA A 33 -16.83 2.46 -10.71
N LEU A 34 -15.68 1.78 -10.80
CA LEU A 34 -14.35 2.37 -10.68
C LEU A 34 -13.68 2.63 -12.04
N SER A 35 -14.27 2.19 -13.16
CA SER A 35 -13.72 2.39 -14.50
C SER A 35 -14.81 2.73 -15.50
N ARG A 36 -14.53 3.68 -16.39
CA ARG A 36 -15.36 4.03 -17.54
C ARG A 36 -14.83 3.48 -18.87
N MET A 37 -13.86 2.56 -18.85
CA MET A 37 -13.24 2.10 -20.09
C MET A 37 -14.25 1.38 -21.00
N PRO A 38 -14.54 1.89 -22.22
CA PRO A 38 -15.30 1.17 -23.21
C PRO A 38 -14.51 -0.06 -23.67
N GLY A 39 -15.15 -1.21 -23.73
CA GLY A 39 -14.56 -2.43 -24.29
C GLY A 39 -13.99 -3.44 -23.29
N THR A 40 -14.09 -3.22 -21.99
CA THR A 40 -13.81 -4.24 -20.97
C THR A 40 -14.99 -5.21 -20.78
N LEU A 41 -15.60 -5.65 -21.88
CA LEU A 41 -16.38 -6.89 -21.90
C LEU A 41 -15.38 -8.04 -21.75
N ARG A 42 -14.97 -8.35 -20.53
CA ARG A 42 -14.07 -9.45 -20.24
C ARG A 42 -14.81 -10.57 -19.56
N THR A 43 -14.85 -11.70 -20.24
CA THR A 43 -15.10 -13.00 -19.65
C THR A 43 -13.86 -13.43 -18.87
N GLY A 44 -13.85 -13.18 -17.56
CA GLY A 44 -12.75 -13.60 -16.67
C GLY A 44 -12.51 -12.68 -15.49
N SER A 45 -12.31 -13.24 -14.32
CA SER A 45 -12.27 -12.61 -13.00
C SER A 45 -10.96 -11.86 -12.68
N ARG A 46 -10.52 -10.94 -13.54
CA ARG A 46 -9.28 -10.16 -13.32
C ARG A 46 -9.50 -8.66 -13.10
N GLY A 47 -10.56 -8.28 -12.41
CA GLY A 47 -10.82 -6.88 -12.06
C GLY A 47 -12.08 -6.80 -11.25
N CYS A 48 -12.20 -5.86 -10.30
CA CYS A 48 -13.37 -5.77 -9.44
C CYS A 48 -14.43 -4.76 -9.91
N CYS A 49 -14.55 -4.45 -11.20
CA CYS A 49 -15.43 -3.37 -11.68
C CYS A 49 -15.93 -3.55 -13.10
N THR A 50 -16.20 -4.78 -13.52
CA THR A 50 -16.83 -5.05 -14.81
C THR A 50 -18.36 -4.91 -14.70
N VAL A 51 -19.04 -4.77 -15.85
CA VAL A 51 -20.52 -4.84 -15.91
C VAL A 51 -21.02 -6.18 -15.38
N GLU A 52 -20.29 -7.27 -15.66
CA GLU A 52 -20.59 -8.60 -15.15
C GLU A 52 -20.51 -8.65 -13.62
N ASP A 53 -19.51 -8.04 -13.01
CA ASP A 53 -19.39 -7.95 -11.54
C ASP A 53 -20.58 -7.19 -10.93
N SER A 54 -21.00 -6.10 -11.56
CA SER A 54 -22.19 -5.36 -11.13
C SER A 54 -23.46 -6.19 -11.25
N MET A 55 -23.61 -6.96 -12.33
CA MET A 55 -24.77 -7.88 -12.51
C MET A 55 -24.73 -9.02 -11.49
N ASP A 56 -23.56 -9.57 -11.16
CA ASP A 56 -23.42 -10.58 -10.13
C ASP A 56 -23.78 -10.05 -8.74
N ALA A 57 -23.33 -8.82 -8.42
CA ALA A 57 -23.71 -8.13 -7.19
C ALA A 57 -25.24 -7.90 -7.12
N GLN A 58 -25.85 -7.48 -8.22
CA GLN A 58 -27.30 -7.28 -8.30
C GLN A 58 -28.07 -8.60 -8.10
N ARG A 59 -27.60 -9.71 -8.71
CA ARG A 59 -28.23 -11.03 -8.52
C ARG A 59 -28.17 -11.46 -7.05
N ALA A 60 -27.00 -11.28 -6.41
CA ALA A 60 -26.86 -11.57 -4.97
C ALA A 60 -27.79 -10.69 -4.12
N ALA A 61 -27.85 -9.39 -4.40
CA ALA A 61 -28.75 -8.45 -3.70
C ALA A 61 -30.22 -8.84 -3.85
N ASN A 62 -30.64 -9.29 -5.04
CA ASN A 62 -32.01 -9.79 -5.29
C ASN A 62 -32.33 -11.05 -4.47
N ILE A 63 -31.37 -11.98 -4.36
CA ILE A 63 -31.53 -13.20 -3.56
C ILE A 63 -31.63 -12.87 -2.08
N ILE A 64 -30.81 -11.91 -1.59
CA ILE A 64 -30.82 -11.41 -0.22
C ILE A 64 -32.10 -10.61 0.08
N GLY A 65 -32.73 -10.02 -0.94
CA GLY A 65 -33.92 -9.18 -0.80
C GLY A 65 -33.63 -7.74 -0.39
N ILE A 66 -32.47 -7.19 -0.74
CA ILE A 66 -32.07 -5.81 -0.42
C ILE A 66 -32.11 -4.90 -1.65
N PRO A 67 -32.38 -3.58 -1.47
CA PRO A 67 -32.16 -2.57 -2.51
C PRO A 67 -30.71 -2.57 -2.98
N TYR A 68 -30.49 -2.29 -4.27
CA TYR A 68 -29.18 -2.28 -4.87
C TYR A 68 -29.00 -1.08 -5.79
N TYR A 69 -27.83 -0.44 -5.68
CA TYR A 69 -27.45 0.73 -6.49
C TYR A 69 -26.06 0.59 -7.07
N VAL A 70 -25.80 1.29 -8.16
CA VAL A 70 -24.44 1.44 -8.72
C VAL A 70 -24.05 2.91 -8.56
N TRP A 71 -22.93 3.16 -7.92
CA TRP A 71 -22.39 4.50 -7.76
C TRP A 71 -21.11 4.67 -8.58
N ASP A 72 -21.07 5.74 -9.36
CA ASP A 72 -19.91 6.09 -10.18
C ASP A 72 -18.84 6.78 -9.33
N PHE A 73 -17.72 6.12 -9.14
CA PHE A 73 -16.50 6.60 -8.50
C PHE A 73 -15.30 6.61 -9.47
N SER A 74 -15.56 6.42 -10.78
CA SER A 74 -14.49 6.22 -11.77
C SER A 74 -13.53 7.39 -11.89
N GLU A 75 -14.01 8.62 -11.81
CA GLU A 75 -13.16 9.81 -11.86
C GLU A 75 -12.29 9.92 -10.60
N ARG A 76 -12.91 9.75 -9.43
CA ARG A 76 -12.20 9.78 -8.15
C ARG A 76 -11.15 8.66 -8.06
N PHE A 77 -11.51 7.45 -8.49
CA PHE A 77 -10.58 6.32 -8.52
C PHE A 77 -9.41 6.57 -9.47
N LYS A 78 -9.67 7.16 -10.64
CA LYS A 78 -8.61 7.54 -11.56
C LYS A 78 -7.62 8.49 -10.91
N LEU A 79 -8.09 9.57 -10.30
CA LEU A 79 -7.26 10.61 -9.69
C LEU A 79 -6.51 10.08 -8.45
N ASP A 80 -7.22 9.44 -7.52
CA ASP A 80 -6.71 9.10 -6.20
C ASP A 80 -5.93 7.78 -6.15
N VAL A 81 -6.10 6.90 -7.15
CA VAL A 81 -5.48 5.57 -7.16
C VAL A 81 -4.62 5.33 -8.39
N VAL A 82 -5.18 5.57 -9.59
CA VAL A 82 -4.47 5.23 -10.84
C VAL A 82 -3.37 6.26 -11.14
N ASP A 83 -3.71 7.54 -11.07
CA ASP A 83 -2.75 8.62 -11.34
C ASP A 83 -1.67 8.69 -10.23
N ASP A 84 -2.04 8.45 -8.96
CA ASP A 84 -1.10 8.28 -7.83
C ASP A 84 -0.14 7.11 -8.08
N PHE A 85 -0.64 5.96 -8.55
CA PHE A 85 0.17 4.81 -8.89
C PHE A 85 1.20 5.10 -9.99
N ILE A 86 0.79 5.80 -11.03
CA ILE A 86 1.68 6.22 -12.12
C ILE A 86 2.74 7.19 -11.60
N ALA A 87 2.34 8.19 -10.81
CA ALA A 87 3.23 9.20 -10.25
C ALA A 87 4.29 8.58 -9.31
N GLU A 88 3.90 7.66 -8.44
CA GLU A 88 4.80 6.95 -7.54
C GLU A 88 5.85 6.14 -8.32
N TYR A 89 5.44 5.40 -9.37
CA TYR A 89 6.40 4.68 -10.22
C TYR A 89 7.32 5.62 -11.01
N ALA A 90 6.78 6.74 -11.51
CA ALA A 90 7.59 7.77 -12.14
C ALA A 90 8.62 8.39 -11.17
N ALA A 91 8.30 8.43 -9.88
CA ALA A 91 9.19 8.84 -8.80
C ALA A 91 10.12 7.70 -8.31
N GLY A 92 10.18 6.55 -8.99
CA GLY A 92 11.03 5.40 -8.62
C GLY A 92 10.56 4.66 -7.36
N ARG A 93 9.32 4.86 -6.94
CA ARG A 93 8.72 4.26 -5.76
C ARG A 93 7.83 3.07 -6.16
N THR A 94 7.53 2.20 -5.22
CA THR A 94 6.70 1.01 -5.45
C THR A 94 5.42 1.10 -4.61
N PRO A 95 4.34 1.71 -5.11
CA PRO A 95 3.12 1.94 -4.35
C PRO A 95 2.29 0.67 -4.17
N ASN A 96 1.39 0.72 -3.17
CA ASN A 96 0.34 -0.28 -2.97
C ASN A 96 -1.04 0.31 -3.33
N PRO A 97 -1.56 0.07 -4.55
CA PRO A 97 -2.82 0.66 -4.98
C PRO A 97 -4.04 0.15 -4.20
N CYS A 98 -3.98 -1.06 -3.63
CA CYS A 98 -5.07 -1.59 -2.80
C CYS A 98 -5.20 -0.81 -1.49
N MET A 99 -4.10 -0.39 -0.89
CA MET A 99 -4.12 0.48 0.29
C MET A 99 -4.70 1.86 -0.06
N ARG A 100 -4.26 2.46 -1.16
CA ARG A 100 -4.81 3.75 -1.65
C ARG A 100 -6.30 3.66 -1.94
N CYS A 101 -6.77 2.57 -2.54
CA CYS A 101 -8.19 2.34 -2.77
C CYS A 101 -8.99 2.23 -1.46
N ASN A 102 -8.47 1.51 -0.47
CA ASN A 102 -9.11 1.44 0.83
C ASN A 102 -9.11 2.81 1.53
N GLU A 103 -7.95 3.48 1.58
CA GLU A 103 -7.78 4.79 2.20
C GLU A 103 -8.71 5.85 1.60
N ARG A 104 -8.69 6.04 0.27
CA ARG A 104 -9.27 7.21 -0.40
C ARG A 104 -10.64 6.96 -1.01
N ILE A 105 -10.94 5.72 -1.38
CA ILE A 105 -12.20 5.39 -2.05
C ILE A 105 -13.17 4.71 -1.10
N LYS A 106 -12.82 3.55 -0.52
CA LYS A 106 -13.79 2.76 0.26
C LYS A 106 -14.08 3.34 1.64
N PHE A 107 -13.04 3.80 2.35
CA PHE A 107 -13.18 4.29 3.72
C PHE A 107 -13.01 5.81 3.88
N ALA A 108 -12.87 6.54 2.78
CA ALA A 108 -13.07 7.99 2.74
C ALA A 108 -14.31 8.29 1.90
N ALA A 109 -14.21 8.34 0.57
CA ALA A 109 -15.27 8.84 -0.30
C ALA A 109 -16.60 8.04 -0.20
N LEU A 110 -16.54 6.70 -0.14
CA LEU A 110 -17.74 5.88 0.02
C LEU A 110 -18.36 6.04 1.40
N LEU A 111 -17.54 6.00 2.47
CA LEU A 111 -18.03 6.14 3.84
C LEU A 111 -18.62 7.52 4.07
N GLU A 112 -17.93 8.59 3.66
CA GLU A 112 -18.44 9.97 3.73
C GLU A 112 -19.84 10.07 3.06
N LYS A 113 -19.94 9.60 1.83
CA LYS A 113 -21.22 9.60 1.10
C LYS A 113 -22.30 8.75 1.78
N ALA A 114 -21.91 7.62 2.39
CA ALA A 114 -22.86 6.79 3.13
C ALA A 114 -23.41 7.51 4.37
N LEU A 115 -22.55 8.16 5.15
CA LEU A 115 -22.93 8.93 6.32
C LEU A 115 -23.83 10.12 5.96
N ASP A 116 -23.49 10.84 4.88
CA ASP A 116 -24.32 11.95 4.35
C ASP A 116 -25.74 11.51 3.94
N LEU A 117 -25.87 10.25 3.49
CA LEU A 117 -27.17 9.65 3.13
C LEU A 117 -27.89 9.01 4.34
N GLY A 118 -27.35 9.16 5.54
CA GLY A 118 -27.95 8.68 6.78
C GLY A 118 -27.77 7.18 7.03
N PHE A 119 -26.73 6.56 6.45
CA PHE A 119 -26.27 5.22 6.87
C PHE A 119 -25.43 5.35 8.13
N ASP A 120 -25.47 4.35 8.99
CA ASP A 120 -24.68 4.30 10.23
C ASP A 120 -23.29 3.70 10.00
N ALA A 121 -23.17 2.80 9.03
CA ALA A 121 -21.90 2.09 8.74
C ALA A 121 -21.82 1.58 7.31
N VAL A 122 -20.57 1.27 6.87
CA VAL A 122 -20.26 0.56 5.63
C VAL A 122 -19.77 -0.85 5.98
N ALA A 123 -20.40 -1.86 5.40
CA ALA A 123 -19.96 -3.26 5.48
C ALA A 123 -19.23 -3.66 4.20
N THR A 124 -18.12 -4.39 4.35
CA THR A 124 -17.35 -4.91 3.23
C THR A 124 -16.98 -6.38 3.42
N GLY A 125 -16.65 -7.06 2.32
CA GLY A 125 -16.20 -8.47 2.32
C GLY A 125 -14.73 -8.65 2.71
N HIS A 126 -14.11 -7.74 3.45
CA HIS A 126 -12.74 -7.92 3.91
C HIS A 126 -12.65 -8.92 5.05
N TYR A 127 -11.57 -9.69 5.04
CA TYR A 127 -11.21 -10.60 6.13
C TYR A 127 -10.36 -9.82 7.15
N ALA A 128 -11.01 -9.25 8.13
CA ALA A 128 -10.43 -8.59 9.31
C ALA A 128 -11.48 -8.60 10.42
N THR A 129 -11.07 -8.46 11.66
CA THR A 129 -11.97 -8.43 12.82
C THR A 129 -11.92 -7.07 13.47
N ILE A 130 -13.08 -6.53 13.86
CA ILE A 130 -13.17 -5.35 14.71
C ILE A 130 -13.54 -5.81 16.12
N VAL A 131 -12.72 -5.44 17.09
CA VAL A 131 -12.94 -5.69 18.53
C VAL A 131 -13.21 -4.35 19.21
N THR A 132 -14.12 -4.32 20.16
CA THR A 132 -14.33 -3.15 21.03
C THR A 132 -13.58 -3.39 22.33
N ASP A 133 -12.65 -2.49 22.68
CA ASP A 133 -11.90 -2.58 23.93
C ASP A 133 -12.76 -2.21 25.16
N ALA A 134 -12.18 -2.27 26.35
CA ALA A 134 -12.87 -1.97 27.60
C ALA A 134 -13.31 -0.49 27.72
N ASP A 135 -12.66 0.40 27.00
CA ASP A 135 -12.94 1.84 26.98
C ASP A 135 -13.96 2.23 25.89
N GLY A 136 -14.41 1.24 25.09
CA GLY A 136 -15.38 1.43 24.00
C GLY A 136 -14.74 1.81 22.66
N ASN A 137 -13.42 1.83 22.55
CA ASN A 137 -12.72 2.09 21.30
C ASN A 137 -12.76 0.86 20.39
N ARG A 138 -12.80 1.10 19.08
CA ARG A 138 -12.77 0.03 18.09
C ARG A 138 -11.34 -0.22 17.62
N GLU A 139 -10.92 -1.47 17.68
CA GLU A 139 -9.62 -1.94 17.30
C GLU A 139 -9.73 -2.85 16.07
N LEU A 140 -8.84 -2.67 15.09
CA LEU A 140 -8.72 -3.56 13.96
C LEU A 140 -7.78 -4.71 14.30
N HIS A 141 -8.23 -5.92 14.09
CA HIS A 141 -7.47 -7.15 14.32
C HIS A 141 -7.39 -8.00 13.07
N ARG A 142 -6.41 -8.91 13.03
CA ARG A 142 -6.32 -9.94 12.00
C ARG A 142 -7.57 -10.80 11.95
N ALA A 143 -7.86 -11.35 10.77
CA ALA A 143 -8.91 -12.34 10.60
C ALA A 143 -8.54 -13.69 11.22
N SER A 144 -9.56 -14.48 11.59
CA SER A 144 -9.39 -15.87 12.01
C SER A 144 -8.77 -16.73 10.89
N ALA A 145 -9.13 -16.48 9.63
CA ALA A 145 -8.51 -17.10 8.46
C ALA A 145 -7.19 -16.42 8.10
N TRP A 146 -6.09 -16.78 8.76
CA TRP A 146 -4.77 -16.18 8.57
C TRP A 146 -4.35 -16.10 7.10
N ALA A 147 -4.54 -17.16 6.33
CA ALA A 147 -4.18 -17.21 4.91
C ALA A 147 -5.01 -16.25 4.02
N LYS A 148 -6.09 -15.67 4.55
CA LYS A 148 -6.97 -14.71 3.88
C LYS A 148 -7.01 -13.37 4.60
N ASP A 149 -6.21 -13.20 5.66
CA ASP A 149 -6.16 -11.96 6.42
C ASP A 149 -5.87 -10.75 5.52
N GLN A 150 -6.71 -9.74 5.64
CA GLN A 150 -6.63 -8.49 4.87
C GLN A 150 -6.45 -7.26 5.79
N SER A 151 -6.15 -7.49 7.07
CA SER A 151 -5.89 -6.41 8.03
C SER A 151 -4.75 -5.49 7.58
N TYR A 152 -3.77 -6.04 6.84
CA TYR A 152 -2.68 -5.28 6.25
C TYR A 152 -3.17 -4.11 5.37
N VAL A 153 -4.08 -4.36 4.44
CA VAL A 153 -4.59 -3.32 3.53
C VAL A 153 -5.63 -2.39 4.18
N LEU A 154 -6.03 -2.69 5.41
CA LEU A 154 -6.94 -1.89 6.22
C LEU A 154 -6.23 -1.06 7.29
N GLY A 155 -4.92 -1.21 7.46
CA GLY A 155 -4.12 -0.44 8.43
C GLY A 155 -4.11 1.07 8.23
N VAL A 156 -4.71 1.55 7.15
CA VAL A 156 -4.92 2.97 6.82
C VAL A 156 -6.14 3.59 7.48
N LEU A 157 -7.01 2.79 8.12
CA LEU A 157 -8.24 3.30 8.71
C LEU A 157 -7.96 4.09 9.98
N THR A 158 -8.60 5.25 10.09
CA THR A 158 -8.61 6.05 11.31
C THR A 158 -9.63 5.52 12.32
N GLN A 159 -9.59 6.05 13.55
CA GLN A 159 -10.56 5.72 14.60
C GLN A 159 -12.01 5.98 14.15
N ASP A 160 -12.26 7.13 13.51
CA ASP A 160 -13.60 7.50 13.05
C ASP A 160 -14.08 6.56 11.93
N GLN A 161 -13.19 6.19 11.02
CA GLN A 161 -13.49 5.23 9.95
C GLN A 161 -13.78 3.83 10.51
N LEU A 162 -13.03 3.38 11.52
CA LEU A 162 -13.30 2.11 12.21
C LEU A 162 -14.66 2.12 12.92
N ALA A 163 -15.03 3.25 13.53
CA ALA A 163 -16.32 3.38 14.22
C ALA A 163 -17.52 3.10 13.30
N HIS A 164 -17.37 3.38 12.00
CA HIS A 164 -18.40 3.22 10.98
C HIS A 164 -18.12 2.09 9.98
N SER A 165 -17.19 1.16 10.30
CA SER A 165 -16.84 0.02 9.45
C SER A 165 -17.31 -1.31 10.02
N MET A 166 -17.68 -2.26 9.14
CA MET A 166 -18.08 -3.62 9.51
C MET A 166 -17.41 -4.64 8.58
N PHE A 167 -16.80 -5.68 9.18
CA PHE A 167 -16.13 -6.77 8.47
C PHE A 167 -16.74 -8.13 8.86
N PRO A 168 -17.88 -8.51 8.26
CA PRO A 168 -18.65 -9.69 8.71
C PRO A 168 -17.94 -11.02 8.51
N LEU A 169 -16.84 -11.04 7.74
CA LEU A 169 -16.08 -12.27 7.45
C LEU A 169 -14.90 -12.51 8.40
N GLY A 170 -14.60 -11.57 9.29
CA GLY A 170 -13.39 -11.60 10.13
C GLY A 170 -13.26 -12.85 11.01
N ALA A 171 -14.37 -13.34 11.57
CA ALA A 171 -14.40 -14.54 12.41
C ALA A 171 -14.53 -15.85 11.62
N THR A 172 -14.63 -15.81 10.27
CA THR A 172 -14.79 -17.01 9.46
C THR A 172 -13.45 -17.75 9.33
N PRO A 173 -13.35 -19.03 9.70
CA PRO A 173 -12.09 -19.76 9.76
C PRO A 173 -11.45 -20.02 8.39
N SER A 174 -12.25 -20.05 7.32
CA SER A 174 -11.75 -20.38 5.98
C SER A 174 -12.59 -19.78 4.85
N LYS A 175 -11.95 -19.58 3.70
CA LYS A 175 -12.63 -19.23 2.44
C LYS A 175 -13.58 -20.31 1.96
N ALA A 176 -13.29 -21.58 2.27
CA ALA A 176 -14.14 -22.70 1.91
C ALA A 176 -15.53 -22.61 2.56
N GLU A 177 -15.59 -22.16 3.82
CA GLU A 177 -16.85 -21.93 4.52
C GLU A 177 -17.66 -20.79 3.89
N VAL A 178 -17.01 -19.69 3.51
CA VAL A 178 -17.69 -18.60 2.79
C VAL A 178 -18.27 -19.07 1.47
N ARG A 179 -17.54 -19.93 0.73
CA ARG A 179 -18.03 -20.51 -0.54
C ARG A 179 -19.18 -21.50 -0.31
N ALA A 180 -19.12 -22.33 0.73
CA ALA A 180 -20.21 -23.25 1.09
C ALA A 180 -21.48 -22.46 1.47
N GLU A 181 -21.35 -21.45 2.30
CA GLU A 181 -22.45 -20.56 2.68
C GLU A 181 -23.07 -19.87 1.45
N ALA A 182 -22.22 -19.37 0.54
CA ALA A 182 -22.69 -18.75 -0.70
C ALA A 182 -23.47 -19.75 -1.59
N ALA A 183 -23.03 -21.01 -1.65
CA ALA A 183 -23.71 -22.06 -2.40
C ALA A 183 -25.07 -22.42 -1.76
N GLU A 184 -25.14 -22.55 -0.44
CA GLU A 184 -26.40 -22.80 0.31
C GLU A 184 -27.41 -21.68 0.10
N ARG A 185 -26.96 -20.43 -0.02
CA ARG A 185 -27.80 -19.26 -0.32
C ARG A 185 -28.19 -19.18 -1.81
N GLY A 186 -27.65 -20.03 -2.67
CA GLY A 186 -27.91 -20.00 -4.10
C GLY A 186 -27.22 -18.86 -4.86
N PHE A 187 -26.13 -18.31 -4.31
CA PHE A 187 -25.37 -17.26 -5.01
C PHE A 187 -24.59 -17.85 -6.18
N SER A 188 -24.81 -17.33 -7.39
CA SER A 188 -24.09 -17.73 -8.60
C SER A 188 -22.58 -17.55 -8.51
N VAL A 189 -22.13 -16.67 -7.63
CA VAL A 189 -20.72 -16.33 -7.40
C VAL A 189 -19.98 -17.27 -6.46
N ALA A 190 -20.63 -18.31 -5.92
CA ALA A 190 -20.02 -19.26 -4.96
C ALA A 190 -18.69 -19.85 -5.46
N ASN A 191 -18.61 -20.18 -6.76
CA ASN A 191 -17.43 -20.76 -7.40
C ASN A 191 -16.60 -19.74 -8.20
N LYS A 192 -16.93 -18.45 -8.14
CA LYS A 192 -16.17 -17.41 -8.84
C LYS A 192 -14.74 -17.37 -8.31
N PRO A 193 -13.71 -17.36 -9.18
CA PRO A 193 -12.32 -17.22 -8.76
C PRO A 193 -12.09 -15.92 -7.99
N ASP A 194 -11.12 -15.94 -7.07
CA ASP A 194 -10.71 -14.72 -6.37
C ASP A 194 -10.03 -13.76 -7.36
N SER A 195 -10.15 -12.45 -7.11
CA SER A 195 -9.37 -11.44 -7.83
C SER A 195 -7.91 -11.51 -7.36
N TYR A 196 -6.98 -11.64 -8.30
CA TYR A 196 -5.57 -11.81 -7.99
C TYR A 196 -4.86 -10.61 -8.54
N ASP A 197 -4.59 -9.70 -8.71
CA ASP A 197 -3.82 -8.62 -9.30
C ASP A 197 -4.44 -7.23 -9.07
N ILE A 198 -3.68 -6.24 -9.48
CA ILE A 198 -4.11 -4.86 -9.51
C ILE A 198 -5.34 -4.74 -10.40
N CYS A 199 -6.47 -4.34 -9.83
CA CYS A 199 -7.78 -4.39 -10.48
C CYS A 199 -7.90 -3.60 -11.80
N PHE A 200 -7.06 -2.59 -12.01
CA PHE A 200 -7.03 -1.76 -13.23
C PHE A 200 -5.93 -2.17 -14.23
N ILE A 201 -5.15 -3.22 -13.93
CA ILE A 201 -4.17 -3.82 -14.85
C ILE A 201 -4.67 -5.21 -15.27
N PRO A 202 -5.37 -5.29 -16.40
CA PRO A 202 -6.21 -6.44 -16.70
C PRO A 202 -5.47 -7.74 -17.01
N ASP A 203 -4.23 -7.66 -17.50
CA ASP A 203 -3.39 -8.79 -17.91
C ASP A 203 -2.32 -9.15 -16.86
N GLY A 204 -2.22 -8.34 -15.79
CA GLY A 204 -1.20 -8.49 -14.76
C GLY A 204 0.19 -8.03 -15.20
N ASP A 205 0.34 -7.50 -16.43
CA ASP A 205 1.60 -6.92 -16.91
C ASP A 205 1.73 -5.45 -16.47
N THR A 206 2.07 -5.25 -15.21
CA THR A 206 2.32 -3.90 -14.66
C THR A 206 3.38 -3.14 -15.43
N ARG A 207 4.42 -3.85 -15.92
CA ARG A 207 5.53 -3.22 -16.66
C ARG A 207 5.08 -2.71 -18.02
N GLY A 208 4.39 -3.52 -18.80
CA GLY A 208 3.84 -3.12 -20.10
C GLY A 208 2.81 -2.00 -19.94
N TRP A 209 1.94 -2.11 -18.94
CA TRP A 209 0.93 -1.11 -18.64
C TRP A 209 1.54 0.26 -18.27
N LEU A 210 2.62 0.29 -17.48
CA LEU A 210 3.35 1.52 -17.12
C LEU A 210 4.12 2.08 -18.33
N ALA A 211 4.71 1.24 -19.17
CA ALA A 211 5.47 1.68 -20.35
C ALA A 211 4.62 2.47 -21.36
N GLU A 212 3.30 2.22 -21.40
CA GLU A 212 2.36 3.00 -22.21
C GLU A 212 2.03 4.40 -21.65
N ARG A 213 2.31 4.64 -20.35
CA ARG A 213 1.86 5.81 -19.58
C ARG A 213 2.99 6.68 -19.05
N VAL A 214 4.14 6.09 -18.82
CA VAL A 214 5.36 6.79 -18.41
C VAL A 214 6.28 6.86 -19.63
N PRO A 215 6.66 8.05 -20.12
CA PRO A 215 7.50 8.18 -21.30
C PRO A 215 8.80 7.39 -21.16
N PRO A 216 9.20 6.61 -22.17
CA PRO A 216 10.45 5.90 -22.12
C PRO A 216 11.62 6.90 -22.09
N ALA A 217 12.58 6.66 -21.22
CA ALA A 217 13.80 7.44 -21.13
C ALA A 217 14.98 6.49 -20.92
N THR A 218 15.95 6.51 -21.85
CA THR A 218 17.13 5.66 -21.73
C THR A 218 17.99 6.14 -20.56
N GLY A 219 18.39 5.20 -19.70
CA GLY A 219 19.25 5.46 -18.55
C GLY A 219 20.29 4.37 -18.33
N ASP A 220 21.15 4.57 -17.35
CA ASP A 220 22.25 3.66 -17.06
C ASP A 220 21.90 2.70 -15.90
N ILE A 221 22.40 1.48 -16.00
CA ILE A 221 22.44 0.51 -14.91
C ILE A 221 23.85 0.53 -14.33
N LEU A 222 23.96 0.94 -13.08
CA LEU A 222 25.23 1.08 -12.38
C LEU A 222 25.42 -0.01 -11.31
N ASP A 223 26.66 -0.35 -11.01
CA ASP A 223 26.99 -1.05 -9.77
C ASP A 223 27.03 -0.08 -8.57
N ARG A 224 27.38 -0.61 -7.39
CA ARG A 224 27.49 0.19 -6.15
C ARG A 224 28.66 1.19 -6.19
N ASP A 225 29.65 0.95 -7.04
CA ASP A 225 30.85 1.78 -7.18
C ASP A 225 30.68 2.85 -8.26
N GLY A 226 29.51 2.86 -8.95
CA GLY A 226 29.16 3.81 -10.00
C GLY A 226 29.60 3.38 -11.41
N ASN A 227 30.11 2.15 -11.59
CA ASN A 227 30.48 1.65 -12.90
C ASN A 227 29.25 1.27 -13.72
N THR A 228 29.19 1.66 -14.99
CA THR A 228 28.09 1.31 -15.89
C THR A 228 28.18 -0.16 -16.28
N LEU A 229 27.11 -0.91 -15.99
CA LEU A 229 26.97 -2.34 -16.33
C LEU A 229 26.07 -2.59 -17.53
N GLY A 230 25.22 -1.63 -17.88
CA GLY A 230 24.24 -1.74 -18.96
C GLY A 230 23.37 -0.50 -19.08
N ARG A 231 22.35 -0.58 -19.93
CA ARG A 231 21.38 0.50 -20.13
C ARG A 231 19.95 -0.06 -20.07
N HIS A 232 19.01 0.81 -19.75
CA HIS A 232 17.58 0.50 -19.71
C HIS A 232 16.75 1.57 -20.42
N GLU A 233 15.50 1.28 -20.74
CA GLU A 233 14.57 2.17 -21.46
C GLU A 233 13.61 2.95 -20.54
N GLY A 234 13.80 2.89 -19.22
CA GLY A 234 13.01 3.63 -18.23
C GLY A 234 13.19 3.06 -16.83
N ALA A 235 13.64 3.90 -15.89
CA ALA A 235 13.86 3.50 -14.51
C ALA A 235 12.55 3.07 -13.81
N ALA A 236 11.41 3.63 -14.19
CA ALA A 236 10.09 3.29 -13.66
C ALA A 236 9.67 1.82 -13.89
N ALA A 237 10.34 1.12 -14.84
CA ALA A 237 10.08 -0.30 -15.09
C ALA A 237 10.81 -1.24 -14.10
N PHE A 238 11.55 -0.68 -13.14
CA PHE A 238 12.34 -1.44 -12.16
C PHE A 238 11.79 -1.26 -10.75
N THR A 239 11.95 -2.33 -9.96
CA THR A 239 11.56 -2.34 -8.54
C THR A 239 12.73 -2.87 -7.71
N VAL A 240 12.95 -2.30 -6.54
CA VAL A 240 13.97 -2.78 -5.58
C VAL A 240 13.74 -4.26 -5.26
N GLY A 241 14.82 -5.05 -5.33
CA GLY A 241 14.78 -6.50 -5.19
C GLY A 241 14.56 -7.28 -6.49
N GLN A 242 14.27 -6.61 -7.62
CA GLN A 242 14.13 -7.27 -8.92
C GLN A 242 15.46 -7.89 -9.37
N ARG A 243 15.39 -9.16 -9.84
CA ARG A 243 16.53 -9.92 -10.36
C ARG A 243 16.48 -10.12 -11.86
N LYS A 244 15.30 -10.38 -12.41
CA LYS A 244 15.11 -10.70 -13.83
C LYS A 244 14.91 -9.44 -14.67
N GLY A 245 15.31 -9.51 -15.95
CA GLY A 245 15.07 -8.42 -16.91
C GLY A 245 16.00 -7.21 -16.75
N LEU A 246 17.13 -7.36 -16.08
CA LEU A 246 18.12 -6.27 -15.90
C LEU A 246 18.93 -5.97 -17.18
N GLN A 247 18.98 -6.89 -18.15
CA GLN A 247 19.72 -6.73 -19.41
C GLN A 247 21.20 -6.33 -19.23
N ILE A 248 21.83 -6.81 -18.14
CA ILE A 248 23.25 -6.57 -17.88
C ILE A 248 24.06 -7.50 -18.79
N GLY A 249 24.83 -6.92 -19.70
CA GLY A 249 25.63 -7.67 -20.71
C GLY A 249 26.85 -8.38 -20.11
N THR A 250 27.35 -7.93 -18.96
CA THR A 250 28.58 -8.46 -18.35
C THR A 250 28.23 -9.23 -17.07
N PRO A 251 28.59 -10.52 -16.99
CA PRO A 251 28.46 -11.28 -15.74
C PRO A 251 29.25 -10.61 -14.61
N ALA A 252 28.73 -10.70 -13.39
CA ALA A 252 29.43 -10.22 -12.22
C ALA A 252 30.72 -11.03 -11.98
N ALA A 253 31.79 -10.39 -11.53
CA ALA A 253 33.08 -11.02 -11.30
C ALA A 253 33.00 -12.18 -10.28
N ASP A 254 32.02 -12.15 -9.36
CA ASP A 254 31.75 -13.18 -8.37
C ASP A 254 30.80 -14.29 -8.86
N GLY A 255 30.34 -14.21 -10.13
CA GLY A 255 29.39 -15.16 -10.72
C GLY A 255 27.97 -15.16 -10.11
N LYS A 256 27.70 -14.27 -9.14
CA LYS A 256 26.41 -14.21 -8.43
C LYS A 256 25.40 -13.30 -9.16
N PRO A 257 24.09 -13.58 -9.02
CA PRO A 257 23.04 -12.71 -9.55
C PRO A 257 23.12 -11.28 -8.99
N ARG A 258 22.75 -10.31 -9.80
CA ARG A 258 22.53 -8.93 -9.37
C ARG A 258 21.05 -8.66 -9.14
N PHE A 259 20.79 -7.75 -8.22
CA PHE A 259 19.45 -7.32 -7.82
C PHE A 259 19.40 -5.79 -7.87
N VAL A 260 18.24 -5.23 -8.20
CA VAL A 260 18.01 -3.79 -8.09
C VAL A 260 18.08 -3.41 -6.62
N LEU A 261 18.98 -2.50 -6.28
CA LEU A 261 19.16 -1.97 -4.93
C LEU A 261 18.48 -0.61 -4.75
N GLU A 262 18.51 0.20 -5.82
CA GLU A 262 17.98 1.56 -5.80
C GLU A 262 17.51 1.96 -7.20
N VAL A 263 16.43 2.71 -7.27
CA VAL A 263 15.93 3.37 -8.47
C VAL A 263 16.05 4.87 -8.25
N ARG A 264 16.76 5.58 -9.13
CA ARG A 264 16.99 7.03 -9.08
C ARG A 264 16.26 7.71 -10.23
N PRO A 265 15.04 8.18 -10.05
CA PRO A 265 14.21 8.69 -11.14
C PRO A 265 14.78 9.99 -11.75
N ILE A 266 15.33 10.91 -10.94
CA ILE A 266 15.86 12.19 -11.42
C ILE A 266 17.03 11.98 -12.39
N SER A 267 17.98 11.12 -12.06
CA SER A 267 19.09 10.76 -12.94
C SER A 267 18.75 9.65 -13.92
N ASN A 268 17.52 9.13 -13.86
CA ASN A 268 17.06 7.97 -14.63
C ASN A 268 18.06 6.80 -14.57
N THR A 269 18.47 6.42 -13.36
CA THR A 269 19.53 5.43 -13.12
C THR A 269 19.00 4.31 -12.23
N VAL A 270 19.42 3.08 -12.51
CA VAL A 270 19.15 1.89 -11.69
C VAL A 270 20.45 1.39 -11.09
N VAL A 271 20.54 1.30 -9.76
CA VAL A 271 21.71 0.75 -9.07
C VAL A 271 21.45 -0.72 -8.76
N VAL A 272 22.41 -1.57 -9.11
CA VAL A 272 22.32 -3.02 -8.86
C VAL A 272 23.48 -3.52 -8.01
N GLY A 273 23.26 -4.63 -7.31
CA GLY A 273 24.30 -5.25 -6.48
C GLY A 273 23.95 -6.66 -6.02
N PRO A 274 24.76 -7.24 -5.11
CA PRO A 274 24.52 -8.56 -4.58
C PRO A 274 23.29 -8.61 -3.67
N LYS A 275 22.73 -9.82 -3.45
CA LYS A 275 21.52 -10.02 -2.65
C LYS A 275 21.65 -9.49 -1.21
N GLU A 276 22.82 -9.64 -0.64
CA GLU A 276 23.15 -9.24 0.73
C GLU A 276 22.95 -7.72 0.95
N ALA A 277 23.14 -6.93 -0.10
CA ALA A 277 22.93 -5.47 -0.06
C ALA A 277 21.45 -5.04 0.04
N LEU A 278 20.51 -5.97 -0.17
CA LEU A 278 19.07 -5.75 0.04
C LEU A 278 18.66 -5.83 1.52
N ALA A 279 19.56 -6.19 2.42
CA ALA A 279 19.26 -6.30 3.84
C ALA A 279 19.07 -4.90 4.46
N ILE A 280 17.88 -4.64 5.01
CA ILE A 280 17.46 -3.35 5.59
C ILE A 280 17.29 -3.55 7.10
N LYS A 281 17.94 -2.69 7.89
CA LYS A 281 17.89 -2.72 9.36
C LYS A 281 17.00 -1.62 9.98
N GLU A 282 16.53 -0.66 9.17
CA GLU A 282 15.65 0.41 9.62
C GLU A 282 14.75 0.86 8.45
N ILE A 283 13.51 1.11 8.77
CA ILE A 283 12.47 1.65 7.88
C ILE A 283 11.96 2.92 8.52
N ALA A 284 11.69 3.96 7.72
CA ALA A 284 11.05 5.17 8.20
C ALA A 284 10.11 5.77 7.16
N GLY A 285 9.05 6.44 7.65
CA GLY A 285 8.08 7.13 6.82
C GLY A 285 7.44 8.31 7.53
N THR A 286 7.28 9.41 6.80
CA THR A 286 6.65 10.65 7.28
C THR A 286 5.14 10.63 7.13
N THR A 287 4.64 9.88 6.14
CA THR A 287 3.20 9.64 5.96
C THR A 287 2.83 8.39 6.74
N PHE A 288 2.26 8.55 7.94
CA PHE A 288 1.79 7.45 8.77
C PHE A 288 0.41 7.72 9.36
N THR A 289 -0.33 6.65 9.66
CA THR A 289 -1.66 6.67 10.24
C THR A 289 -1.73 5.67 11.38
N TRP A 290 -2.29 6.07 12.52
CA TRP A 290 -2.68 5.14 13.58
C TRP A 290 -4.06 4.55 13.26
N CYS A 291 -4.11 3.22 13.26
CA CYS A 291 -5.34 2.48 13.02
C CYS A 291 -6.10 2.30 14.35
N GLY A 292 -7.04 3.18 14.60
CA GLY A 292 -7.69 3.29 15.90
C GLY A 292 -6.92 4.21 16.84
N VAL A 293 -6.92 3.88 18.14
CA VAL A 293 -6.24 4.67 19.17
C VAL A 293 -4.71 4.49 19.05
N ALA A 294 -4.01 5.61 18.96
CA ALA A 294 -2.55 5.63 18.94
C ALA A 294 -1.95 5.08 20.25
N PRO A 295 -0.72 4.55 20.24
CA PRO A 295 0.02 4.27 21.47
C PRO A 295 0.07 5.50 22.38
N ALA A 296 0.00 5.30 23.71
CA ALA A 296 -0.05 6.42 24.68
C ALA A 296 1.20 7.32 24.59
N HIS A 297 2.35 6.73 24.30
CA HIS A 297 3.64 7.41 24.20
C HIS A 297 4.38 6.96 22.94
N PRO A 298 3.92 7.38 21.74
CA PRO A 298 4.50 6.91 20.48
C PRO A 298 5.95 7.42 20.25
N GLU A 299 6.38 8.44 20.98
CA GLU A 299 7.76 8.97 21.00
C GLU A 299 8.72 8.05 21.77
N ILE A 300 8.23 7.21 22.68
CA ILE A 300 9.01 6.19 23.36
C ILE A 300 9.01 4.93 22.51
N ALA A 301 10.16 4.27 22.41
CA ALA A 301 10.27 3.02 21.68
C ALA A 301 9.37 1.92 22.30
N PHE A 302 8.59 1.24 21.49
CA PHE A 302 7.69 0.16 21.90
C PHE A 302 7.87 -1.08 21.02
N ASP A 303 7.71 -2.26 21.63
CA ASP A 303 7.76 -3.54 20.93
C ASP A 303 6.53 -3.73 20.04
N CYS A 304 6.76 -4.28 18.85
CA CYS A 304 5.71 -4.54 17.87
C CYS A 304 6.16 -5.62 16.88
N ASP A 305 5.27 -6.00 15.98
CA ASP A 305 5.61 -6.74 14.77
C ASP A 305 5.41 -5.84 13.56
N VAL A 306 6.27 -5.95 12.55
CA VAL A 306 6.15 -5.22 11.28
C VAL A 306 5.90 -6.16 10.11
N GLN A 307 4.96 -5.80 9.26
CA GLN A 307 4.66 -6.48 8.00
C GLN A 307 4.81 -5.50 6.84
N ILE A 308 5.61 -5.86 5.82
CA ILE A 308 5.93 -4.99 4.67
C ILE A 308 5.26 -5.39 3.36
N ARG A 309 4.49 -6.47 3.36
CA ARG A 309 3.73 -6.99 2.20
C ARG A 309 2.51 -7.76 2.69
N ALA A 310 1.43 -7.73 1.92
CA ALA A 310 0.16 -8.37 2.27
C ALA A 310 0.27 -9.88 2.60
N HIS A 311 1.19 -10.59 1.95
CA HIS A 311 1.39 -12.04 2.13
C HIS A 311 2.73 -12.39 2.80
N ALA A 312 3.41 -11.43 3.41
CA ALA A 312 4.60 -11.71 4.22
C ALA A 312 4.22 -12.00 5.67
N ASP A 313 5.00 -12.83 6.34
CA ASP A 313 4.87 -13.00 7.78
C ASP A 313 5.34 -11.72 8.49
N PRO A 314 4.68 -11.32 9.60
CA PRO A 314 5.15 -10.24 10.45
C PRO A 314 6.47 -10.62 11.11
N VAL A 315 7.34 -9.63 11.31
CA VAL A 315 8.66 -9.78 11.91
C VAL A 315 8.72 -8.93 13.18
N PRO A 316 9.24 -9.45 14.30
CA PRO A 316 9.43 -8.65 15.51
C PRO A 316 10.25 -7.39 15.24
N ALA A 317 9.83 -6.28 15.82
CA ALA A 317 10.42 -4.96 15.60
C ALA A 317 10.23 -4.07 16.83
N VAL A 318 10.94 -2.95 16.82
CA VAL A 318 10.72 -1.82 17.73
C VAL A 318 10.33 -0.61 16.90
N ALA A 319 9.29 0.10 17.30
CA ALA A 319 8.84 1.30 16.60
C ALA A 319 8.83 2.52 17.53
N ARG A 320 9.00 3.70 16.97
CA ARG A 320 8.83 5.00 17.65
C ARG A 320 8.56 6.12 16.66
N VAL A 321 7.92 7.20 17.11
CA VAL A 321 7.79 8.43 16.36
C VAL A 321 8.93 9.37 16.76
N VAL A 322 9.61 9.94 15.77
CA VAL A 322 10.70 10.93 16.00
C VAL A 322 10.40 12.24 15.30
N SER A 323 10.80 13.35 15.90
CA SER A 323 10.74 14.66 15.26
C SER A 323 11.95 14.84 14.35
N ILE A 324 11.71 15.27 13.12
CA ILE A 324 12.77 15.59 12.15
C ILE A 324 13.03 17.07 12.19
N ALA A 325 14.30 17.48 12.37
CA ALA A 325 14.69 18.87 12.26
C ALA A 325 14.49 19.36 10.82
N ALA A 326 13.89 20.53 10.65
CA ALA A 326 13.74 21.16 9.34
C ALA A 326 15.11 21.34 8.68
N GLY A 327 15.38 20.59 7.61
CA GLY A 327 16.65 20.67 6.86
C GLY A 327 17.31 19.33 6.51
N SER A 328 16.80 18.19 6.97
CA SER A 328 17.44 16.87 6.72
C SER A 328 16.79 16.01 5.63
N SER A 329 15.75 16.49 4.97
CA SER A 329 15.07 15.74 3.89
C SER A 329 15.40 16.34 2.52
N ALA A 330 15.95 15.52 1.65
CA ALA A 330 15.95 15.77 0.21
C ALA A 330 14.51 15.95 -0.27
N GLU A 331 14.29 17.07 -0.94
CA GLU A 331 13.13 17.51 -1.72
C GLU A 331 11.95 16.52 -1.84
N THR A 332 10.91 16.71 -1.05
CA THR A 332 9.58 16.18 -1.34
C THR A 332 8.55 17.29 -1.10
N SER A 333 7.82 17.57 -2.18
CA SER A 333 6.65 18.44 -2.39
C SER A 333 6.01 19.10 -1.16
N ALA A 334 5.91 20.43 -1.27
CA ALA A 334 5.30 21.40 -0.39
C ALA A 334 3.93 21.00 0.19
N SER A 335 3.90 20.83 1.49
CA SER A 335 2.73 21.16 2.30
C SER A 335 3.12 22.33 3.23
N HIS A 336 2.41 23.45 3.11
CA HIS A 336 2.59 24.64 3.91
C HIS A 336 2.11 24.38 5.35
N GLY A 337 3.05 24.11 6.25
CA GLY A 337 2.80 24.03 7.68
C GLY A 337 4.11 24.18 8.44
N THR A 338 4.23 25.22 9.28
CA THR A 338 5.38 25.52 10.17
C THR A 338 5.43 24.60 11.40
N GLY A 339 5.07 23.32 11.27
CA GLY A 339 5.15 22.31 12.33
C GLY A 339 6.39 21.43 12.18
N ALA A 340 6.96 20.95 13.27
CA ALA A 340 7.99 19.92 13.24
C ALA A 340 7.46 18.69 12.48
N THR A 341 8.16 18.28 11.43
CA THR A 341 7.81 17.06 10.70
C THR A 341 8.17 15.86 11.58
N THR A 342 7.26 14.88 11.68
CA THR A 342 7.53 13.64 12.42
C THR A 342 7.61 12.46 11.44
N GLU A 343 8.41 11.45 11.80
CA GLU A 343 8.45 10.18 11.09
C GLU A 343 8.22 9.01 12.05
N LEU A 344 7.56 7.96 11.57
CA LEU A 344 7.51 6.67 12.23
C LEU A 344 8.74 5.87 11.82
N VAL A 345 9.60 5.57 12.79
CA VAL A 345 10.83 4.76 12.61
C VAL A 345 10.57 3.36 13.14
N ILE A 346 10.90 2.35 12.34
CA ILE A 346 10.71 0.93 12.65
C ILE A 346 12.05 0.21 12.47
N ILE A 347 12.49 -0.49 13.52
CA ILE A 347 13.73 -1.25 13.57
C ILE A 347 13.36 -2.72 13.72
N PRO A 348 13.41 -3.52 12.67
CA PRO A 348 13.15 -4.95 12.75
C PRO A 348 14.26 -5.66 13.52
N ALA A 349 13.92 -6.69 14.29
CA ALA A 349 14.87 -7.48 15.07
C ALA A 349 15.93 -8.18 14.17
N GLU A 350 15.52 -8.57 12.97
CA GLU A 350 16.40 -9.11 11.93
C GLU A 350 16.24 -8.29 10.64
N PRO A 351 17.32 -8.11 9.86
CA PRO A 351 17.27 -7.33 8.63
C PRO A 351 16.24 -7.89 7.63
N LEU A 352 15.37 -7.02 7.14
CA LEU A 352 14.38 -7.33 6.12
C LEU A 352 14.98 -7.28 4.71
N THR A 353 14.44 -8.07 3.79
CA THR A 353 14.84 -8.03 2.37
C THR A 353 13.68 -7.66 1.48
N GLY A 354 13.99 -6.95 0.38
CA GLY A 354 12.98 -6.56 -0.60
C GLY A 354 12.05 -5.45 -0.12
N VAL A 355 12.55 -4.59 0.74
CA VAL A 355 11.90 -3.33 1.15
C VAL A 355 12.16 -2.29 0.07
N ALA A 356 11.11 -1.64 -0.42
CA ALA A 356 11.20 -0.57 -1.40
C ALA A 356 10.49 0.69 -0.91
N PRO A 357 11.01 1.89 -1.20
CA PRO A 357 10.27 3.14 -1.02
C PRO A 357 8.92 3.09 -1.74
N GLY A 358 7.89 3.69 -1.16
CA GLY A 358 6.50 3.65 -1.64
C GLY A 358 5.70 2.44 -1.16
N GLN A 359 6.33 1.36 -0.74
CA GLN A 359 5.64 0.26 -0.05
C GLN A 359 5.14 0.72 1.32
N THR A 360 4.25 -0.08 1.90
CA THR A 360 3.71 0.20 3.23
C THR A 360 4.32 -0.74 4.26
N ALA A 361 4.67 -0.20 5.42
CA ALA A 361 4.97 -0.96 6.63
C ALA A 361 3.77 -0.86 7.57
N VAL A 362 3.17 -1.99 7.91
CA VAL A 362 2.05 -2.08 8.88
C VAL A 362 2.57 -2.63 10.19
N VAL A 363 2.24 -1.95 11.27
CA VAL A 363 2.70 -2.26 12.64
C VAL A 363 1.57 -2.95 13.40
N TYR A 364 1.92 -4.05 14.07
CA TYR A 364 0.99 -4.88 14.85
C TYR A 364 1.44 -5.02 16.30
N LEU A 365 0.47 -5.22 17.17
CA LEU A 365 0.67 -5.72 18.54
C LEU A 365 -0.14 -7.01 18.68
N GLY A 366 0.53 -8.16 18.55
CA GLY A 366 -0.14 -9.44 18.42
C GLY A 366 -1.04 -9.47 17.17
N THR A 367 -2.35 -9.57 17.35
CA THR A 367 -3.31 -9.53 16.24
C THR A 367 -3.84 -8.13 15.92
N ARG A 368 -3.67 -7.16 16.83
CA ARG A 368 -4.12 -5.78 16.65
C ARG A 368 -3.24 -5.03 15.66
N VAL A 369 -3.86 -4.33 14.72
CA VAL A 369 -3.20 -3.36 13.84
C VAL A 369 -3.05 -2.05 14.61
N LEU A 370 -1.83 -1.61 14.86
CA LEU A 370 -1.57 -0.31 15.50
C LEU A 370 -1.61 0.84 14.49
N GLY A 371 -1.12 0.61 13.28
CA GLY A 371 -1.05 1.61 12.24
C GLY A 371 -0.16 1.21 11.09
N GLN A 372 0.12 2.17 10.22
CA GLN A 372 0.97 1.97 9.05
C GLN A 372 1.78 3.23 8.73
N CYS A 373 2.88 3.07 7.99
CA CYS A 373 3.51 4.18 7.28
C CYS A 373 3.84 3.80 5.83
N THR A 374 3.84 4.80 4.96
CA THR A 374 4.46 4.68 3.63
C THR A 374 5.97 4.77 3.83
N ILE A 375 6.71 3.79 3.32
CA ILE A 375 8.17 3.72 3.44
C ILE A 375 8.78 4.80 2.55
N ASP A 376 9.41 5.79 3.17
CA ASP A 376 10.11 6.85 2.46
C ASP A 376 11.63 6.61 2.46
N ARG A 377 12.16 6.11 3.58
CA ARG A 377 13.58 5.92 3.81
C ARG A 377 13.86 4.54 4.38
N THR A 378 14.99 3.98 3.98
CA THR A 378 15.51 2.71 4.52
C THR A 378 16.99 2.86 4.86
N VAL A 379 17.45 2.11 5.87
CA VAL A 379 18.88 2.02 6.21
C VAL A 379 19.35 0.60 5.97
N SER A 380 20.36 0.45 5.10
CA SER A 380 20.96 -0.86 4.80
C SER A 380 21.67 -1.44 6.04
N ALA A 381 21.54 -2.74 6.25
CA ALA A 381 22.30 -3.48 7.26
C ALA A 381 23.78 -3.68 6.87
N VAL A 382 24.08 -3.60 5.56
CA VAL A 382 25.45 -3.70 5.03
C VAL A 382 26.00 -2.30 4.87
N ALA A 383 27.15 -2.02 5.51
CA ALA A 383 27.83 -0.74 5.37
C ALA A 383 28.05 -0.41 3.88
N SER A 384 27.58 0.76 3.44
CA SER A 384 27.94 1.27 2.13
C SER A 384 29.44 1.55 2.11
N ALA A 385 30.13 0.99 1.15
CA ALA A 385 31.48 1.44 0.79
C ALA A 385 31.38 2.75 -0.03
N VAL A 386 30.55 3.71 0.39
CA VAL A 386 30.46 5.01 -0.24
C VAL A 386 31.39 5.96 0.50
N ALA A 387 32.30 6.55 -0.27
CA ALA A 387 33.25 7.57 0.11
C ALA A 387 32.65 8.58 1.10
N SER A 388 33.42 8.85 2.14
CA SER A 388 33.27 10.01 2.99
C SER A 388 33.05 11.27 2.15
N PRO A 389 32.21 12.22 2.59
CA PRO A 389 32.12 13.51 1.92
C PRO A 389 33.52 14.09 1.81
N VAL A 390 33.87 14.56 0.61
CA VAL A 390 35.09 15.31 0.36
C VAL A 390 35.12 16.45 1.39
N GLU A 391 36.03 16.35 2.32
CA GLU A 391 36.39 17.45 3.20
C GLU A 391 36.78 18.61 2.29
N SER A 392 35.97 19.66 2.26
CA SER A 392 36.30 20.90 1.61
C SER A 392 37.57 21.45 2.30
N ALA A 393 38.68 21.46 1.57
CA ALA A 393 39.90 22.10 2.02
C ALA A 393 39.62 23.55 2.43
N PRO A 394 40.19 24.04 3.53
CA PRO A 394 40.00 25.41 3.97
C PRO A 394 40.54 26.35 2.90
N VAL A 395 39.67 27.23 2.40
CA VAL A 395 40.07 28.34 1.55
C VAL A 395 40.98 29.24 2.42
N SER A 396 42.26 29.25 2.12
CA SER A 396 43.20 30.19 2.70
C SER A 396 42.82 31.61 2.24
N VAL A 397 42.34 32.43 3.18
CA VAL A 397 42.16 33.85 2.99
C VAL A 397 43.57 34.47 2.92
N VAL A 398 43.92 34.90 1.71
CA VAL A 398 45.12 35.76 1.53
C VAL A 398 44.73 37.16 1.95
N ASP A 399 45.28 37.57 3.07
CA ASP A 399 45.24 38.94 3.57
C ASP A 399 46.01 39.86 2.58
N SER A 400 45.31 40.77 1.93
CA SER A 400 45.94 41.89 1.20
C SER A 400 45.64 43.20 1.91
N ALA A 401 46.42 43.47 2.97
CA ALA A 401 46.55 44.78 3.50
C ALA A 401 47.95 45.29 3.17
N ALA A 402 47.99 46.41 2.41
CA ALA A 402 49.03 47.44 2.22
C ALA A 402 49.13 47.75 0.70
N ALA A 403 48.96 48.95 0.23
CA ALA A 403 49.45 50.21 0.70
C ALA A 403 48.68 51.34 -0.01
N VAL A 404 48.26 52.33 0.79
CA VAL A 404 48.05 53.69 0.34
C VAL A 404 49.31 54.41 0.76
N ASP A 405 50.00 55.03 -0.23
CA ASP A 405 50.74 56.34 -0.09
C ASP A 405 51.50 56.55 -1.42
N ALA A 406 51.07 57.55 -2.19
CA ALA A 406 51.75 58.63 -2.85
C ALA A 406 50.88 59.27 -3.94
#